data_55413cc1b214fa271e4e7d742f58aa3e
#
_entry.id   55413cc1b214fa271e4e7d742f58aa3e
#
_cell.length_a   1.000
_cell.length_b   1.000
_cell.length_c   1.000
_cell.angle_alpha   90.00
_cell.angle_beta   90.00
_cell.angle_gamma   90.00
#
_symmetry.space_group_name_H-M   'P 1'
#
loop_
_entity.id
_entity.type
_entity.pdbx_description
1 polymer ?
#
loop_
_entity_poly.entity_id
_entity_poly.type
_entity_poly.pdbx_seq_one_letter_code
_entity_poly.pdbx_strand_id
1 'polypeptide(L)'
;MLINIKFKCTYHCFFALVLPFFAPPFISLTEASDNSNQKQHYVFVHGSGGGGWDWRKMESIMLDRGHKTHRITLTGLGERSHLLNADINLTTHIHDVVNTILFDQLEKVVLVGHSYGGMVITGVMNEIPHHIQHAIFLDSVIPDHGMTAKDFWPIENQHRVENGIVYFSWLRKTLNSPFDVPQSLATFTEPVNFDNELAK
;
A
#
# COMPACT_ATOMS: atom_id res chain seq x y z
N MET A 1 4.08 6.77 11.25
CA MET A 1 4.72 5.77 12.10
C MET A 1 4.83 4.48 11.30
N LEU A 2 6.04 4.19 10.81
CA LEU A 2 6.35 3.00 10.01
C LEU A 2 6.43 1.78 10.93
N ILE A 3 5.60 0.78 10.70
CA ILE A 3 5.68 -0.48 11.45
C ILE A 3 6.37 -1.51 10.56
N ASN A 4 7.62 -1.82 10.91
CA ASN A 4 8.43 -2.85 10.26
C ASN A 4 8.42 -4.10 11.16
N ILE A 5 7.72 -5.17 10.76
CA ILE A 5 7.63 -6.41 11.54
C ILE A 5 8.75 -7.35 11.10
N LYS A 6 9.86 -7.38 11.87
CA LYS A 6 10.90 -8.42 11.79
C LYS A 6 10.74 -9.39 12.97
N PHE A 7 10.48 -10.66 12.71
CA PHE A 7 10.54 -11.70 13.72
C PHE A 7 11.99 -12.08 14.00
N LYS A 8 12.46 -11.82 15.22
CA LYS A 8 13.69 -12.42 15.77
C LYS A 8 13.31 -13.41 16.86
N CYS A 9 13.61 -14.69 16.61
CA CYS A 9 13.54 -15.74 17.60
C CYS A 9 14.84 -15.73 18.41
N THR A 10 14.76 -15.51 19.73
CA THR A 10 15.93 -15.63 20.62
C THR A 10 15.57 -16.52 21.79
N TYR A 11 16.27 -17.64 21.87
CA TYR A 11 16.26 -18.57 23.03
C TYR A 11 16.98 -17.91 24.21
N HIS A 12 16.37 -17.94 25.40
CA HIS A 12 17.06 -17.60 26.65
C HIS A 12 16.98 -18.75 27.66
N CYS A 13 18.16 -19.16 28.07
CA CYS A 13 18.37 -20.11 29.18
C CYS A 13 17.97 -19.50 30.54
N PHE A 14 17.31 -20.32 31.35
CA PHE A 14 17.00 -20.03 32.76
C PHE A 14 18.24 -20.07 33.65
N PHE A 15 18.46 -19.02 34.43
CA PHE A 15 19.23 -19.11 35.67
C PHE A 15 18.34 -18.54 36.79
N ALA A 16 18.08 -19.39 37.78
CA ALA A 16 17.34 -19.03 38.98
C ALA A 16 18.26 -18.41 40.02
N LEU A 17 17.98 -17.18 40.43
CA LEU A 17 18.58 -16.57 41.60
C LEU A 17 17.46 -16.05 42.53
N VAL A 18 17.44 -16.56 43.74
CA VAL A 18 16.50 -16.19 44.82
C VAL A 18 17.04 -14.96 45.53
N LEU A 19 16.25 -13.86 45.58
CA LEU A 19 16.50 -12.69 46.42
C LEU A 19 15.19 -12.15 47.03
N PRO A 20 15.24 -11.45 48.16
CA PRO A 20 14.14 -11.32 49.11
C PRO A 20 13.07 -10.30 48.70
N PHE A 21 11.88 -10.53 49.21
CA PHE A 21 10.64 -9.76 49.05
C PHE A 21 10.82 -8.27 49.44
N PHE A 22 10.84 -7.41 48.46
CA PHE A 22 10.43 -6.01 48.59
C PHE A 22 9.18 -5.85 47.72
N ALA A 23 8.04 -5.56 48.35
CA ALA A 23 6.81 -5.26 47.64
C ALA A 23 6.99 -3.91 46.90
N PRO A 24 6.90 -3.85 45.56
CA PRO A 24 6.91 -2.58 44.87
C PRO A 24 5.53 -1.89 45.02
N PRO A 25 5.49 -0.54 44.95
CA PRO A 25 4.24 0.18 44.97
C PRO A 25 3.36 -0.26 43.80
N PHE A 26 2.07 -0.37 44.02
CA PHE A 26 1.06 -0.59 43.01
C PHE A 26 1.25 0.41 41.85
N ILE A 27 1.89 -0.06 40.78
CA ILE A 27 1.81 0.61 39.48
C ILE A 27 0.42 0.31 38.97
N SER A 28 -0.45 1.32 39.04
CA SER A 28 -1.72 1.29 38.32
C SER A 28 -1.36 1.08 36.85
N LEU A 29 -1.59 -0.14 36.36
CA LEU A 29 -1.63 -0.38 34.90
C LEU A 29 -2.82 0.42 34.40
N THR A 30 -2.53 1.63 33.89
CA THR A 30 -3.47 2.29 32.98
C THR A 30 -3.74 1.29 31.87
N GLU A 31 -4.95 0.71 31.87
CA GLU A 31 -5.44 -0.09 30.78
C GLU A 31 -5.19 0.72 29.51
N ALA A 32 -4.33 0.19 28.65
CA ALA A 32 -4.24 0.68 27.28
C ALA A 32 -5.67 0.53 26.75
N SER A 33 -6.34 1.66 26.54
CA SER A 33 -7.70 1.67 25.98
C SER A 33 -7.66 0.79 24.74
N ASP A 34 -8.43 -0.29 24.77
CA ASP A 34 -8.61 -1.18 23.63
C ASP A 34 -9.26 -0.38 22.51
N ASN A 35 -8.40 0.17 21.66
CA ASN A 35 -8.78 0.94 20.48
C ASN A 35 -9.27 0.02 19.34
N SER A 36 -9.48 -1.29 19.64
CA SER A 36 -9.88 -2.32 18.68
C SER A 36 -11.27 -2.12 18.08
N ASN A 37 -12.06 -1.16 18.59
CA ASN A 37 -13.45 -0.93 18.16
C ASN A 37 -13.65 0.37 17.36
N GLN A 38 -12.58 1.11 17.01
CA GLN A 38 -12.73 2.30 16.20
C GLN A 38 -12.82 1.92 14.72
N LYS A 39 -13.97 2.25 14.08
CA LYS A 39 -14.19 2.08 12.64
C LYS A 39 -13.13 2.89 11.88
N GLN A 40 -12.32 2.19 11.08
CA GLN A 40 -11.27 2.79 10.26
C GLN A 40 -11.69 2.80 8.79
N HIS A 41 -11.17 3.78 8.02
CA HIS A 41 -11.23 3.80 6.58
C HIS A 41 -9.96 3.18 6.02
N TYR A 42 -10.09 2.05 5.30
CA TYR A 42 -8.99 1.41 4.57
C TYR A 42 -9.08 1.76 3.09
N VAL A 43 -8.00 2.30 2.55
CA VAL A 43 -7.85 2.55 1.12
C VAL A 43 -6.82 1.57 0.57
N PHE A 44 -7.25 0.71 -0.33
CA PHE A 44 -6.45 -0.37 -0.91
C PHE A 44 -6.00 -0.03 -2.32
N VAL A 45 -4.68 -0.11 -2.54
CA VAL A 45 -4.03 0.13 -3.83
C VAL A 45 -3.35 -1.15 -4.29
N HIS A 46 -3.72 -1.62 -5.49
CA HIS A 46 -3.25 -2.87 -6.07
C HIS A 46 -1.86 -2.76 -6.72
N GLY A 47 -1.28 -3.90 -7.10
CA GLY A 47 -0.02 -4.01 -7.81
C GLY A 47 -0.15 -3.77 -9.33
N SER A 48 0.99 -3.97 -10.03
CA SER A 48 1.05 -3.81 -11.50
C SER A 48 0.06 -4.71 -12.22
N GLY A 49 -0.62 -4.14 -13.22
CA GLY A 49 -1.55 -4.87 -14.08
C GLY A 49 -2.89 -5.26 -13.44
N GLY A 50 -3.00 -5.19 -12.10
CA GLY A 50 -4.17 -5.61 -11.34
C GLY A 50 -5.33 -4.61 -11.37
N GLY A 51 -6.16 -4.64 -10.33
CA GLY A 51 -7.30 -3.74 -10.15
C GLY A 51 -7.87 -3.85 -8.74
N GLY A 52 -8.84 -3.02 -8.41
CA GLY A 52 -9.51 -3.06 -7.10
C GLY A 52 -10.08 -4.45 -6.76
N TRP A 53 -10.33 -5.29 -7.75
CA TRP A 53 -10.81 -6.65 -7.60
C TRP A 53 -9.84 -7.57 -6.82
N ASP A 54 -8.55 -7.29 -6.78
CA ASP A 54 -7.54 -8.03 -6.00
C ASP A 54 -7.88 -8.04 -4.51
N TRP A 55 -8.52 -6.98 -4.05
CA TRP A 55 -8.84 -6.75 -2.64
C TRP A 55 -10.21 -7.23 -2.18
N ARG A 56 -11.01 -7.90 -3.06
CA ARG A 56 -12.39 -8.34 -2.75
C ARG A 56 -12.48 -9.16 -1.46
N LYS A 57 -11.54 -10.11 -1.27
CA LYS A 57 -11.55 -10.96 -0.06
C LYS A 57 -11.21 -10.16 1.20
N MET A 58 -10.22 -9.27 1.09
CA MET A 58 -9.83 -8.41 2.21
C MET A 58 -10.95 -7.44 2.56
N GLU A 59 -11.57 -6.82 1.56
CA GLU A 59 -12.74 -5.96 1.77
C GLU A 59 -13.84 -6.66 2.58
N SER A 60 -14.25 -7.88 2.19
CA SER A 60 -15.26 -8.65 2.92
C SER A 60 -14.88 -8.83 4.39
N ILE A 61 -13.63 -9.25 4.65
CA ILE A 61 -13.12 -9.47 6.01
C ILE A 61 -13.12 -8.17 6.83
N MET A 62 -12.76 -7.04 6.23
CA MET A 62 -12.69 -5.75 6.91
C MET A 62 -14.09 -5.19 7.19
N LEU A 63 -15.02 -5.35 6.25
CA LEU A 63 -16.43 -4.97 6.43
C LEU A 63 -17.09 -5.79 7.56
N ASP A 64 -16.84 -7.09 7.63
CA ASP A 64 -17.33 -7.99 8.70
C ASP A 64 -16.80 -7.56 10.08
N ARG A 65 -15.65 -6.90 10.14
CA ARG A 65 -15.07 -6.30 11.35
C ARG A 65 -15.53 -4.86 11.61
N GLY A 66 -16.45 -4.35 10.80
CA GLY A 66 -17.07 -3.04 10.98
C GLY A 66 -16.25 -1.87 10.43
N HIS A 67 -15.14 -2.13 9.71
CA HIS A 67 -14.37 -1.09 9.04
C HIS A 67 -15.04 -0.65 7.73
N LYS A 68 -14.59 0.46 7.17
CA LYS A 68 -14.96 0.93 5.83
C LYS A 68 -13.79 0.70 4.87
N THR A 69 -14.07 0.37 3.62
CA THR A 69 -13.06 0.01 2.63
C THR A 69 -13.30 0.72 1.31
N HIS A 70 -12.20 1.13 0.67
CA HIS A 70 -12.18 1.75 -0.64
C HIS A 70 -11.13 1.00 -1.47
N ARG A 71 -11.57 0.26 -2.49
CA ARG A 71 -10.69 -0.48 -3.41
C ARG A 71 -10.50 0.34 -4.67
N ILE A 72 -9.35 0.99 -4.79
CA ILE A 72 -9.07 1.85 -5.93
C ILE A 72 -8.61 1.00 -7.11
N THR A 73 -9.19 1.19 -8.29
CA THR A 73 -8.63 0.73 -9.55
C THR A 73 -7.94 1.91 -10.23
N LEU A 74 -6.63 1.81 -10.40
CA LEU A 74 -5.81 2.83 -11.01
C LEU A 74 -6.16 3.02 -12.49
N THR A 75 -6.05 4.25 -13.00
CA THR A 75 -6.40 4.60 -14.38
C THR A 75 -5.64 3.74 -15.39
N GLY A 76 -6.35 3.19 -16.37
CA GLY A 76 -5.80 2.32 -17.41
C GLY A 76 -5.65 0.85 -16.98
N LEU A 77 -6.00 0.49 -15.74
CA LEU A 77 -5.86 -0.86 -15.19
C LEU A 77 -7.22 -1.50 -14.86
N GLY A 78 -7.22 -2.79 -14.61
CA GLY A 78 -8.41 -3.56 -14.27
C GLY A 78 -9.60 -3.26 -15.19
N GLU A 79 -10.77 -2.99 -14.61
CA GLU A 79 -11.99 -2.59 -15.33
C GLU A 79 -11.90 -1.23 -16.03
N ARG A 80 -10.86 -0.44 -15.74
CA ARG A 80 -10.56 0.84 -16.40
C ARG A 80 -9.52 0.72 -17.52
N SER A 81 -9.22 -0.52 -17.97
CA SER A 81 -8.23 -0.81 -19.01
C SER A 81 -8.53 -0.14 -20.37
N HIS A 82 -9.80 0.18 -20.64
CA HIS A 82 -10.22 0.94 -21.81
C HIS A 82 -9.66 2.38 -21.88
N LEU A 83 -9.11 2.89 -20.76
CA LEU A 83 -8.45 4.20 -20.67
C LEU A 83 -6.94 4.11 -20.90
N LEU A 84 -6.38 2.88 -21.05
CA LEU A 84 -4.93 2.69 -21.16
C LEU A 84 -4.35 3.43 -22.37
N ASN A 85 -3.35 4.25 -22.10
CA ASN A 85 -2.49 4.91 -23.06
C ASN A 85 -1.08 5.13 -22.48
N ALA A 86 -0.12 5.54 -23.32
CA ALA A 86 1.27 5.68 -22.92
C ALA A 86 1.56 6.91 -22.04
N ASP A 87 0.63 7.88 -21.98
CA ASP A 87 0.82 9.12 -21.21
C ASP A 87 0.42 8.96 -19.73
N ILE A 88 -0.26 7.84 -19.38
CA ILE A 88 -0.55 7.53 -17.98
C ILE A 88 0.76 7.27 -17.24
N ASN A 89 1.01 8.06 -16.21
CA ASN A 89 2.25 8.04 -15.42
C ASN A 89 1.96 7.77 -13.93
N LEU A 90 3.00 7.78 -13.09
CA LEU A 90 2.86 7.56 -11.65
C LEU A 90 1.99 8.63 -10.99
N THR A 91 2.16 9.89 -11.37
CA THR A 91 1.34 11.02 -10.86
C THR A 91 -0.15 10.81 -11.16
N THR A 92 -0.51 10.28 -12.33
CA THR A 92 -1.90 9.93 -12.65
C THR A 92 -2.46 8.93 -11.63
N HIS A 93 -1.70 7.89 -11.29
CA HIS A 93 -2.12 6.88 -10.32
C HIS A 93 -2.16 7.42 -8.89
N ILE A 94 -1.24 8.31 -8.52
CA ILE A 94 -1.27 8.99 -7.22
C ILE A 94 -2.56 9.81 -7.11
N HIS A 95 -2.91 10.57 -8.15
CA HIS A 95 -4.13 11.40 -8.16
C HIS A 95 -5.43 10.56 -8.15
N ASP A 96 -5.46 9.34 -8.71
CA ASP A 96 -6.60 8.43 -8.55
C ASP A 96 -6.93 8.19 -7.07
N VAL A 97 -5.89 8.02 -6.24
CA VAL A 97 -6.02 7.75 -4.81
C VAL A 97 -6.27 9.03 -4.02
N VAL A 98 -5.49 10.09 -4.28
CA VAL A 98 -5.64 11.41 -3.63
C VAL A 98 -7.06 11.92 -3.82
N ASN A 99 -7.55 11.92 -5.06
CA ASN A 99 -8.89 12.42 -5.37
C ASN A 99 -9.98 11.58 -4.69
N THR A 100 -9.84 10.25 -4.63
CA THR A 100 -10.78 9.41 -3.89
C THR A 100 -10.84 9.83 -2.42
N ILE A 101 -9.68 10.01 -1.77
CA ILE A 101 -9.63 10.41 -0.36
C ILE A 101 -10.27 11.78 -0.15
N LEU A 102 -9.94 12.76 -1.00
CA LEU A 102 -10.42 14.13 -0.85
C LEU A 102 -11.91 14.29 -1.19
N PHE A 103 -12.39 13.70 -2.30
CA PHE A 103 -13.78 13.83 -2.73
C PHE A 103 -14.75 13.03 -1.86
N ASP A 104 -14.32 11.90 -1.31
CA ASP A 104 -15.07 11.13 -0.32
C ASP A 104 -14.91 11.70 1.11
N GLN A 105 -14.14 12.79 1.27
CA GLN A 105 -13.88 13.46 2.56
C GLN A 105 -13.38 12.49 3.63
N LEU A 106 -12.45 11.61 3.25
CA LEU A 106 -11.90 10.60 4.15
C LEU A 106 -10.82 11.21 5.03
N GLU A 107 -10.90 10.91 6.33
CA GLU A 107 -9.94 11.34 7.34
C GLU A 107 -9.35 10.13 8.06
N LYS A 108 -8.11 10.26 8.53
CA LYS A 108 -7.42 9.20 9.30
C LYS A 108 -7.39 7.86 8.57
N VAL A 109 -7.07 7.90 7.29
CA VAL A 109 -7.06 6.72 6.41
C VAL A 109 -5.93 5.77 6.78
N VAL A 110 -6.21 4.46 6.77
CA VAL A 110 -5.21 3.42 6.71
C VAL A 110 -4.99 3.08 5.23
N LEU A 111 -3.85 3.54 4.69
CA LEU A 111 -3.49 3.39 3.28
C LEU A 111 -2.70 2.10 3.09
N VAL A 112 -3.14 1.21 2.20
CA VAL A 112 -2.51 -0.10 1.97
C VAL A 112 -2.08 -0.22 0.52
N GLY A 113 -0.78 -0.39 0.27
CA GLY A 113 -0.22 -0.59 -1.06
C GLY A 113 0.42 -1.96 -1.21
N HIS A 114 0.09 -2.67 -2.29
CA HIS A 114 0.70 -3.95 -2.64
C HIS A 114 1.63 -3.78 -3.84
N SER A 115 2.84 -4.38 -3.79
CA SER A 115 3.77 -4.42 -4.92
C SER A 115 4.05 -3.01 -5.48
N TYR A 116 3.75 -2.72 -6.75
CA TYR A 116 3.82 -1.39 -7.37
C TYR A 116 3.00 -0.34 -6.61
N GLY A 117 1.92 -0.74 -5.95
CA GLY A 117 1.10 0.16 -5.11
C GLY A 117 1.89 0.91 -4.06
N GLY A 118 3.08 0.43 -3.66
CA GLY A 118 3.99 1.15 -2.78
C GLY A 118 4.51 2.45 -3.35
N MET A 119 4.80 2.51 -4.66
CA MET A 119 5.13 3.76 -5.35
C MET A 119 4.00 4.77 -5.23
N VAL A 120 2.78 4.30 -5.47
CA VAL A 120 1.57 5.15 -5.44
C VAL A 120 1.32 5.69 -4.04
N ILE A 121 1.26 4.81 -3.02
CA ILE A 121 0.95 5.26 -1.64
C ILE A 121 2.03 6.18 -1.06
N THR A 122 3.29 6.03 -1.49
CA THR A 122 4.37 6.95 -1.11
C THR A 122 4.09 8.37 -1.64
N GLY A 123 3.69 8.50 -2.91
CA GLY A 123 3.28 9.79 -3.46
C GLY A 123 2.05 10.38 -2.79
N VAL A 124 1.04 9.54 -2.48
CA VAL A 124 -0.17 9.97 -1.74
C VAL A 124 0.20 10.53 -0.36
N MET A 125 1.09 9.84 0.39
CA MET A 125 1.58 10.33 1.68
C MET A 125 2.28 11.68 1.56
N ASN A 126 3.03 11.90 0.47
CA ASN A 126 3.69 13.18 0.21
C ASN A 126 2.70 14.33 -0.04
N GLU A 127 1.62 14.08 -0.79
CA GLU A 127 0.65 15.11 -1.18
C GLU A 127 -0.35 15.47 -0.07
N ILE A 128 -0.87 14.45 0.63
CA ILE A 128 -1.94 14.64 1.63
C ILE A 128 -1.64 13.97 2.99
N PRO A 129 -0.46 14.23 3.62
CA PRO A 129 -0.03 13.53 4.83
C PRO A 129 -1.03 13.65 5.98
N HIS A 130 -1.76 14.77 6.09
CA HIS A 130 -2.73 15.00 7.18
C HIS A 130 -3.95 14.08 7.14
N HIS A 131 -4.29 13.51 5.97
CA HIS A 131 -5.39 12.56 5.82
C HIS A 131 -4.98 11.13 6.16
N ILE A 132 -3.66 10.84 6.25
CA ILE A 132 -3.14 9.48 6.43
C ILE A 132 -2.79 9.22 7.89
N GLN A 133 -3.42 8.22 8.49
CA GLN A 133 -3.12 7.77 9.85
C GLN A 133 -1.99 6.74 9.85
N HIS A 134 -2.05 5.76 8.94
CA HIS A 134 -1.06 4.71 8.77
C HIS A 134 -0.89 4.36 7.29
N ALA A 135 0.33 3.99 6.90
CA ALA A 135 0.62 3.39 5.61
C ALA A 135 1.15 1.96 5.82
N ILE A 136 0.57 1.01 5.09
CA ILE A 136 0.94 -0.41 5.12
C ILE A 136 1.48 -0.80 3.75
N PHE A 137 2.76 -1.16 3.70
CA PHE A 137 3.43 -1.69 2.51
C PHE A 137 3.38 -3.21 2.56
N LEU A 138 2.45 -3.81 1.80
CA LEU A 138 2.20 -5.24 1.79
C LEU A 138 2.95 -5.88 0.61
N ASP A 139 4.04 -6.60 0.89
CA ASP A 139 4.91 -7.20 -0.13
C ASP A 139 5.18 -6.20 -1.27
N SER A 140 5.66 -5.02 -0.88
CA SER A 140 5.67 -3.82 -1.69
C SER A 140 7.01 -3.11 -1.63
N VAL A 141 7.32 -2.31 -2.64
CA VAL A 141 8.47 -1.41 -2.58
C VAL A 141 8.19 -0.26 -1.62
N ILE A 142 9.24 0.23 -1.00
CA ILE A 142 9.25 1.45 -0.19
C ILE A 142 10.31 2.35 -0.83
N PRO A 143 9.92 3.22 -1.77
CA PRO A 143 10.87 4.07 -2.46
C PRO A 143 11.29 5.26 -1.60
N ASP A 144 12.54 5.70 -1.78
CA ASP A 144 13.00 7.00 -1.36
C ASP A 144 12.62 8.08 -2.39
N HIS A 145 12.75 9.34 -1.99
CA HIS A 145 12.55 10.49 -2.89
C HIS A 145 13.40 10.38 -4.17
N GLY A 146 12.76 10.58 -5.31
CA GLY A 146 13.39 10.54 -6.62
C GLY A 146 13.60 9.15 -7.22
N MET A 147 13.26 8.07 -6.50
CA MET A 147 13.31 6.72 -7.05
C MET A 147 12.14 6.45 -7.98
N THR A 148 12.38 5.54 -8.93
CA THR A 148 11.39 5.04 -9.89
C THR A 148 11.09 3.57 -9.61
N ALA A 149 9.99 3.04 -10.12
CA ALA A 149 9.69 1.63 -10.00
C ALA A 149 10.72 0.75 -10.75
N LYS A 150 11.38 1.29 -11.80
CA LYS A 150 12.46 0.60 -12.51
C LYS A 150 13.70 0.35 -11.66
N ASP A 151 13.92 1.12 -10.60
CA ASP A 151 15.06 0.91 -9.68
C ASP A 151 14.89 -0.41 -8.90
N PHE A 152 13.67 -0.91 -8.78
CA PHE A 152 13.35 -2.18 -8.11
C PHE A 152 13.15 -3.33 -9.11
N TRP A 153 12.64 -3.06 -10.32
CA TRP A 153 12.34 -4.07 -11.33
C TRP A 153 12.87 -3.68 -12.72
N PRO A 154 13.73 -4.50 -13.32
CA PRO A 154 14.22 -4.28 -14.68
C PRO A 154 13.15 -4.64 -15.72
N ILE A 155 12.14 -3.77 -15.88
CA ILE A 155 10.90 -3.99 -16.65
C ILE A 155 11.18 -4.52 -18.06
N GLU A 156 12.08 -3.85 -18.81
CA GLU A 156 12.35 -4.18 -20.21
C GLU A 156 13.08 -5.53 -20.40
N ASN A 157 13.75 -6.02 -19.35
CA ASN A 157 14.43 -7.31 -19.39
C ASN A 157 13.50 -8.49 -19.12
N GLN A 158 12.34 -8.24 -18.49
CA GLN A 158 11.42 -9.28 -18.03
C GLN A 158 10.12 -9.29 -18.82
N HIS A 159 9.78 -8.18 -19.48
CA HIS A 159 8.49 -7.97 -20.12
C HIS A 159 8.65 -7.36 -21.51
N ARG A 160 7.68 -7.61 -22.39
CA ARG A 160 7.62 -6.96 -23.71
C ARG A 160 7.14 -5.52 -23.52
N VAL A 161 7.91 -4.56 -24.07
CA VAL A 161 7.51 -3.16 -24.12
C VAL A 161 7.28 -2.77 -25.59
N GLU A 162 6.13 -2.20 -25.87
CA GLU A 162 5.74 -1.77 -27.22
C GLU A 162 4.91 -0.49 -27.13
N ASN A 163 5.30 0.53 -27.89
CA ASN A 163 4.63 1.84 -27.94
C ASN A 163 4.36 2.46 -26.55
N GLY A 164 5.32 2.34 -25.62
CA GLY A 164 5.20 2.87 -24.28
C GLY A 164 4.29 2.04 -23.34
N ILE A 165 3.87 0.85 -23.76
CA ILE A 165 3.03 -0.06 -22.96
C ILE A 165 3.83 -1.32 -22.60
N VAL A 166 3.77 -1.70 -21.32
CA VAL A 166 4.36 -2.91 -20.76
C VAL A 166 3.34 -4.04 -20.83
N TYR A 167 3.69 -5.11 -21.53
CA TYR A 167 2.95 -6.36 -21.59
C TYR A 167 3.65 -7.37 -20.68
N PHE A 168 3.11 -7.59 -19.51
CA PHE A 168 3.71 -8.48 -18.52
C PHE A 168 3.77 -9.93 -19.01
N SER A 169 4.84 -10.63 -18.64
CA SER A 169 5.04 -12.03 -19.03
C SER A 169 4.01 -13.00 -18.45
N TRP A 170 3.33 -12.61 -17.38
CA TRP A 170 2.27 -13.41 -16.74
C TRP A 170 0.86 -13.16 -17.28
N LEU A 171 0.66 -12.22 -18.23
CA LEU A 171 -0.66 -11.94 -18.80
C LEU A 171 -1.23 -13.19 -19.46
N ARG A 172 -2.46 -13.51 -19.09
CA ARG A 172 -3.17 -14.68 -19.64
C ARG A 172 -3.70 -14.38 -21.03
N LYS A 173 -3.66 -15.41 -21.89
CA LYS A 173 -4.23 -15.34 -23.25
C LYS A 173 -5.76 -15.46 -23.27
N THR A 174 -6.38 -15.87 -22.15
CA THR A 174 -7.83 -16.09 -22.05
C THR A 174 -8.46 -15.01 -21.19
N LEU A 175 -9.51 -14.39 -21.70
CA LEU A 175 -10.23 -13.26 -21.10
C LEU A 175 -11.31 -13.71 -20.10
N ASN A 176 -10.96 -14.50 -19.11
CA ASN A 176 -11.89 -14.79 -18.00
C ASN A 176 -11.69 -13.74 -16.91
N SER A 177 -12.57 -12.72 -16.88
CA SER A 177 -12.55 -11.68 -15.86
C SER A 177 -12.76 -12.24 -14.45
N PRO A 178 -12.07 -11.71 -13.43
CA PRO A 178 -11.06 -10.63 -13.51
C PRO A 178 -9.71 -11.15 -13.99
N PHE A 179 -8.91 -10.31 -14.66
CA PHE A 179 -7.58 -10.64 -15.15
C PHE A 179 -6.67 -9.40 -15.16
N ASP A 180 -5.35 -9.65 -15.11
CA ASP A 180 -4.34 -8.60 -15.21
C ASP A 180 -4.29 -8.06 -16.65
N VAL A 181 -3.96 -6.77 -16.76
CA VAL A 181 -3.90 -6.02 -18.02
C VAL A 181 -2.52 -5.39 -18.22
N PRO A 182 -2.14 -4.99 -19.46
CA PRO A 182 -0.95 -4.19 -19.70
C PRO A 182 -1.00 -2.84 -18.96
N GLN A 183 0.18 -2.23 -18.74
CA GLN A 183 0.31 -0.98 -18.01
C GLN A 183 1.25 -0.02 -18.76
N SER A 184 1.06 1.29 -18.63
CA SER A 184 1.94 2.29 -19.22
C SER A 184 3.36 2.20 -18.62
N LEU A 185 4.38 2.28 -19.48
CA LEU A 185 5.79 2.32 -19.07
C LEU A 185 6.09 3.57 -18.24
N ALA A 186 5.42 4.69 -18.52
CA ALA A 186 5.63 5.94 -17.80
C ALA A 186 5.36 5.81 -16.29
N THR A 187 4.47 4.88 -15.88
CA THR A 187 4.21 4.60 -14.45
C THR A 187 5.42 3.97 -13.73
N PHE A 188 6.35 3.37 -14.48
CA PHE A 188 7.56 2.74 -13.93
C PHE A 188 8.79 3.64 -14.03
N THR A 189 8.74 4.67 -14.88
CA THR A 189 9.90 5.54 -15.16
C THR A 189 9.79 6.92 -14.54
N GLU A 190 8.62 7.34 -14.12
CA GLU A 190 8.43 8.59 -13.39
C GLU A 190 8.94 8.44 -11.95
N PRO A 191 9.82 9.35 -11.47
CA PRO A 191 10.29 9.33 -10.09
C PRO A 191 9.18 9.76 -9.13
N VAL A 192 9.15 9.11 -7.94
CA VAL A 192 8.21 9.50 -6.88
C VAL A 192 8.76 10.70 -6.09
N ASN A 193 7.91 11.66 -5.80
CA ASN A 193 8.21 12.70 -4.82
C ASN A 193 7.90 12.19 -3.41
N PHE A 194 8.88 12.33 -2.49
CA PHE A 194 8.74 12.00 -1.07
C PHE A 194 9.67 12.89 -0.25
N ASP A 195 9.44 14.20 -0.28
CA ASP A 195 10.22 15.23 0.38
C ASP A 195 9.46 16.00 1.46
N ASN A 196 8.15 15.76 1.59
CA ASN A 196 7.33 16.36 2.61
C ASN A 196 7.67 15.79 3.99
N GLU A 197 8.19 16.63 4.89
CA GLU A 197 8.61 16.23 6.25
C GLU A 197 7.45 15.69 7.11
N LEU A 198 6.20 16.07 6.82
CA LEU A 198 5.02 15.56 7.52
C LEU A 198 4.62 14.15 7.09
N ALA A 199 5.17 13.66 5.98
CA ALA A 199 4.90 12.33 5.45
C ALA A 199 5.88 11.27 5.99
N LYS A 200 6.99 11.68 6.57
CA LYS A 200 8.05 10.82 7.11
C LYS A 200 7.80 10.49 8.58
#